data_e318397918b87bde82b26ac50a7bb484
#
_entry.id   e318397918b87bde82b26ac50a7bb484
#
_cell.length_a   1.000
_cell.length_b   1.000
_cell.length_c   1.000
_cell.angle_alpha   90.00
_cell.angle_beta   90.00
_cell.angle_gamma   90.00
#
_symmetry.space_group_name_H-M   'P 1'
#
loop_
_entity.id
_entity.type
_entity.pdbx_description
1 polymer ?
#
loop_
_entity_poly.entity_id
_entity_poly.type
_entity_poly.pdbx_seq_one_letter_code
_entity_poly.pdbx_strand_id
1 'polypeptide(L)'
;MPSILLVDDSGLFRGAAEEVLKRTGCQTLTASGGTEALDIARRERPQMIVVKAGLTPMTGLDLCRVLKADPEFAKTPIALVVPAGTEDAARRAGADALLPLPLDPEAFFAVIRRFLQVMPREEARAAVEWLVTFWRDGMQHTGTIRDLSRGGFFVRTQVRQPVGARLDVSFEVPVERGVKTIVAEAIVVRLGRENDPGLGCRFFQLSAASRQNLEECLRILALGDVTA
;
A
#
# COMPACT_ATOMS: atom_id res chain seq x y z
N MET A 1 -4.16 7.38 -6.28
CA MET A 1 -3.73 6.55 -5.13
C MET A 1 -4.48 7.09 -3.91
N PRO A 2 -5.03 6.24 -3.05
CA PRO A 2 -5.66 6.74 -1.83
C PRO A 2 -4.61 7.44 -0.95
N SER A 3 -5.02 8.51 -0.26
CA SER A 3 -4.17 9.28 0.63
C SER A 3 -4.70 9.23 2.06
N ILE A 4 -3.79 9.11 3.02
CA ILE A 4 -4.08 9.07 4.46
C ILE A 4 -3.28 10.17 5.13
N LEU A 5 -3.94 10.97 5.96
CA LEU A 5 -3.29 11.96 6.82
C LEU A 5 -3.09 11.35 8.22
N LEU A 6 -1.83 11.27 8.66
CA LEU A 6 -1.44 10.88 10.01
C LEU A 6 -1.17 12.15 10.83
N VAL A 7 -1.83 12.29 11.99
CA VAL A 7 -1.67 13.44 12.88
C VAL A 7 -1.13 12.97 14.23
N ASP A 8 0.15 13.24 14.48
CA ASP A 8 0.88 12.77 15.68
C ASP A 8 2.00 13.75 16.05
N ASP A 9 1.91 14.35 17.21
CA ASP A 9 2.88 15.34 17.75
C ASP A 9 4.12 14.70 18.38
N SER A 10 4.06 13.39 18.67
CA SER A 10 5.10 12.67 19.41
C SER A 10 5.82 11.58 18.61
N GLY A 11 5.31 11.24 17.44
CA GLY A 11 5.81 10.12 16.63
C GLY A 11 5.51 8.73 17.21
N LEU A 12 4.74 8.64 18.29
CA LEU A 12 4.47 7.39 19.02
C LEU A 12 3.89 6.28 18.16
N PHE A 13 2.97 6.61 17.26
CA PHE A 13 2.38 5.60 16.39
C PHE A 13 2.81 5.73 14.93
N ARG A 14 3.47 6.85 14.57
CA ARG A 14 3.84 7.15 13.18
C ARG A 14 4.66 6.05 12.54
N GLY A 15 5.71 5.56 13.22
CA GLY A 15 6.57 4.50 12.68
C GLY A 15 5.81 3.21 12.38
N ALA A 16 4.98 2.74 13.32
CA ALA A 16 4.15 1.56 13.12
C ALA A 16 3.11 1.76 12.00
N ALA A 17 2.51 2.96 11.94
CA ALA A 17 1.55 3.28 10.90
C ALA A 17 2.20 3.36 9.51
N GLU A 18 3.36 3.98 9.37
CA GLU A 18 4.09 4.08 8.11
C GLU A 18 4.50 2.72 7.58
N GLU A 19 4.92 1.80 8.44
CA GLU A 19 5.27 0.43 8.04
C GLU A 19 4.06 -0.30 7.45
N VAL A 20 2.90 -0.20 8.10
CA VAL A 20 1.65 -0.75 7.57
C VAL A 20 1.27 -0.08 6.25
N LEU A 21 1.36 1.26 6.17
CA LEU A 21 0.98 2.02 4.98
C LEU A 21 1.87 1.75 3.77
N LYS A 22 3.16 1.49 3.95
CA LYS A 22 4.06 1.04 2.86
C LYS A 22 3.49 -0.20 2.15
N ARG A 23 2.84 -1.08 2.90
CA ARG A 23 2.21 -2.31 2.38
C ARG A 23 0.88 -2.08 1.66
N THR A 24 0.23 -0.93 1.86
CA THR A 24 -1.09 -0.61 1.26
C THR A 24 -0.99 0.15 -0.06
N GLY A 25 0.14 0.80 -0.34
CA GLY A 25 0.32 1.70 -1.48
C GLY A 25 -0.47 3.00 -1.37
N CYS A 26 -0.91 3.37 -0.17
CA CYS A 26 -1.46 4.68 0.10
C CYS A 26 -0.36 5.75 0.13
N GLN A 27 -0.71 6.95 -0.31
CA GLN A 27 0.11 8.13 -0.06
C GLN A 27 -0.04 8.54 1.40
N THR A 28 1.06 8.69 2.12
CA THR A 28 1.04 9.15 3.51
C THR A 28 1.32 10.65 3.55
N LEU A 29 0.42 11.40 4.17
CA LEU A 29 0.57 12.80 4.56
C LEU A 29 0.75 12.83 6.07
N THR A 30 1.54 13.76 6.59
CA THR A 30 1.80 13.85 8.03
C THR A 30 1.57 15.26 8.53
N ALA A 31 1.04 15.38 9.76
CA ALA A 31 0.93 16.62 10.51
C ALA A 31 1.34 16.38 11.97
N SER A 32 1.97 17.38 12.57
CA SER A 32 2.43 17.36 13.97
C SER A 32 1.42 18.00 14.95
N GLY A 33 0.30 18.53 14.46
CA GLY A 33 -0.72 19.16 15.28
C GLY A 33 -2.04 19.39 14.56
N GLY A 34 -3.08 19.76 15.33
CA GLY A 34 -4.44 19.90 14.81
C GLY A 34 -4.59 21.02 13.77
N THR A 35 -3.94 22.17 13.95
CA THR A 35 -4.01 23.30 13.00
C THR A 35 -3.36 22.91 11.67
N GLU A 36 -2.16 22.35 11.71
CA GLU A 36 -1.47 21.87 10.51
C GLU A 36 -2.29 20.78 9.80
N ALA A 37 -2.93 19.90 10.57
CA ALA A 37 -3.80 18.87 10.01
C ALA A 37 -5.00 19.44 9.25
N LEU A 38 -5.63 20.52 9.75
CA LEU A 38 -6.70 21.22 9.06
C LEU A 38 -6.24 21.82 7.73
N ASP A 39 -5.07 22.46 7.71
CA ASP A 39 -4.50 23.07 6.50
C ASP A 39 -4.18 22.00 5.45
N ILE A 40 -3.55 20.90 5.87
CA ILE A 40 -3.26 19.78 4.98
C ILE A 40 -4.56 19.13 4.50
N ALA A 41 -5.54 18.90 5.37
CA ALA A 41 -6.81 18.30 4.99
C ALA A 41 -7.52 19.13 3.91
N ARG A 42 -7.57 20.46 4.05
CA ARG A 42 -8.18 21.35 3.05
C ARG A 42 -7.45 21.36 1.70
N ARG A 43 -6.12 21.33 1.73
CA ARG A 43 -5.31 21.37 0.52
C ARG A 43 -5.25 20.05 -0.21
N GLU A 44 -5.03 18.95 0.52
CA GLU A 44 -4.73 17.62 -0.07
C GLU A 44 -5.94 16.70 -0.13
N ARG A 45 -7.02 17.00 0.60
CA ARG A 45 -8.26 16.22 0.66
C ARG A 45 -8.03 14.73 0.88
N PRO A 46 -7.42 14.34 2.01
CA PRO A 46 -7.13 12.94 2.27
C PRO A 46 -8.42 12.12 2.34
N GLN A 47 -8.34 10.88 1.88
CA GLN A 47 -9.48 9.96 1.89
C GLN A 47 -9.70 9.31 3.26
N MET A 48 -8.75 9.44 4.18
CA MET A 48 -8.86 9.02 5.57
C MET A 48 -7.91 9.87 6.43
N ILE A 49 -8.30 10.11 7.68
CA ILE A 49 -7.49 10.82 8.66
C ILE A 49 -7.32 9.94 9.89
N VAL A 50 -6.09 9.79 10.38
CA VAL A 50 -5.75 9.05 11.59
C VAL A 50 -5.11 10.03 12.56
N VAL A 51 -5.72 10.22 13.73
CA VAL A 51 -5.37 11.29 14.65
C VAL A 51 -5.11 10.75 16.05
N LYS A 52 -4.00 11.15 16.67
CA LYS A 52 -3.77 10.94 18.10
C LYS A 52 -4.75 11.77 18.92
N ALA A 53 -5.47 11.15 19.86
CA ALA A 53 -6.47 11.85 20.66
C ALA A 53 -5.89 12.95 21.54
N GLY A 54 -4.70 12.73 22.11
CA GLY A 54 -4.02 13.63 23.04
C GLY A 54 -3.04 14.59 22.37
N LEU A 55 -3.41 15.25 21.28
CA LEU A 55 -2.60 16.33 20.66
C LEU A 55 -2.61 17.61 21.49
N THR A 56 -1.62 18.46 21.27
CA THR A 56 -1.50 19.81 21.84
C THR A 56 -1.13 20.84 20.76
N PRO A 57 -1.65 22.09 20.78
CA PRO A 57 -2.64 22.65 21.73
C PRO A 57 -4.09 22.26 21.42
N MET A 58 -4.44 21.88 20.17
CA MET A 58 -5.75 21.38 19.80
C MET A 58 -5.78 19.87 19.99
N THR A 59 -6.71 19.37 20.80
CA THR A 59 -6.83 17.90 21.00
C THR A 59 -7.30 17.20 19.72
N GLY A 60 -6.91 15.93 19.55
CA GLY A 60 -7.42 15.12 18.43
C GLY A 60 -8.94 14.93 18.46
N LEU A 61 -9.54 14.98 19.65
CA LEU A 61 -11.00 14.97 19.83
C LEU A 61 -11.63 16.25 19.26
N ASP A 62 -11.03 17.42 19.51
CA ASP A 62 -11.54 18.70 19.00
C ASP A 62 -11.33 18.78 17.48
N LEU A 63 -10.17 18.35 16.97
CA LEU A 63 -9.93 18.23 15.55
C LEU A 63 -10.98 17.34 14.86
N CYS A 64 -11.29 16.19 15.46
CA CYS A 64 -12.32 15.29 14.96
C CYS A 64 -13.69 15.98 14.88
N ARG A 65 -14.10 16.69 15.94
CA ARG A 65 -15.36 17.43 15.96
C ARG A 65 -15.41 18.52 14.88
N VAL A 66 -14.34 19.30 14.73
CA VAL A 66 -14.24 20.35 13.73
C VAL A 66 -14.38 19.77 12.32
N LEU A 67 -13.63 18.70 12.01
CA LEU A 67 -13.70 18.05 10.70
C LEU A 67 -15.07 17.42 10.45
N LYS A 68 -15.70 16.79 11.44
CA LYS A 68 -17.03 16.19 11.30
C LYS A 68 -18.16 17.20 11.19
N ALA A 69 -17.97 18.40 11.72
CA ALA A 69 -18.91 19.52 11.55
C ALA A 69 -18.77 20.22 10.20
N ASP A 70 -17.64 20.06 9.51
CA ASP A 70 -17.40 20.64 8.19
C ASP A 70 -18.04 19.75 7.10
N PRO A 71 -19.01 20.28 6.31
CA PRO A 71 -19.66 19.51 5.24
C PRO A 71 -18.67 18.87 4.24
N GLU A 72 -17.51 19.47 4.04
CA GLU A 72 -16.48 18.98 3.14
C GLU A 72 -15.82 17.70 3.64
N PHE A 73 -15.67 17.56 4.97
CA PHE A 73 -15.01 16.43 5.62
C PHE A 73 -15.95 15.50 6.39
N ALA A 74 -17.24 15.84 6.50
CA ALA A 74 -18.21 15.05 7.28
C ALA A 74 -18.23 13.55 6.90
N LYS A 75 -17.98 13.25 5.63
CA LYS A 75 -17.92 11.87 5.09
C LYS A 75 -16.52 11.26 5.10
N THR A 76 -15.49 12.05 5.36
CA THR A 76 -14.11 11.53 5.45
C THR A 76 -13.96 10.67 6.69
N PRO A 77 -13.54 9.41 6.57
CA PRO A 77 -13.32 8.55 7.73
C PRO A 77 -12.23 9.10 8.63
N ILE A 78 -12.53 9.20 9.94
CA ILE A 78 -11.57 9.62 10.95
C ILE A 78 -11.40 8.50 11.98
N ALA A 79 -10.18 8.00 12.11
CA ALA A 79 -9.80 7.07 13.16
C ALA A 79 -9.03 7.81 14.27
N LEU A 80 -9.44 7.65 15.51
CA LEU A 80 -8.75 8.21 16.68
C LEU A 80 -7.87 7.15 17.33
N VAL A 81 -6.59 7.47 17.49
CA VAL A 81 -5.63 6.68 18.28
C VAL A 81 -5.77 7.13 19.74
N VAL A 82 -6.22 6.23 20.59
CA VAL A 82 -6.67 6.54 21.95
C VAL A 82 -5.94 5.71 23.01
N PRO A 83 -5.62 6.29 24.18
CA PRO A 83 -5.29 5.51 25.36
C PRO A 83 -6.48 4.65 25.81
N ALA A 84 -6.20 3.51 26.43
CA ALA A 84 -7.25 2.69 27.00
C ALA A 84 -8.10 3.48 28.02
N GLY A 85 -9.43 3.28 27.98
CA GLY A 85 -10.39 3.95 28.86
C GLY A 85 -10.88 5.32 28.37
N THR A 86 -10.46 5.79 27.19
CA THR A 86 -10.91 7.07 26.62
C THR A 86 -11.83 6.92 25.40
N GLU A 87 -12.25 5.69 25.11
CA GLU A 87 -12.99 5.32 23.90
C GLU A 87 -14.35 6.05 23.77
N ASP A 88 -15.05 6.25 24.88
CA ASP A 88 -16.36 6.94 24.89
C ASP A 88 -16.24 8.41 24.48
N ALA A 89 -15.18 9.09 24.92
CA ALA A 89 -14.92 10.47 24.53
C ALA A 89 -14.65 10.56 23.01
N ALA A 90 -13.90 9.60 22.46
CA ALA A 90 -13.61 9.53 21.06
C ALA A 90 -14.85 9.23 20.20
N ARG A 91 -15.73 8.34 20.66
CA ARG A 91 -17.04 8.09 20.00
C ARG A 91 -17.91 9.34 19.98
N ARG A 92 -18.00 10.06 21.12
CA ARG A 92 -18.74 11.34 21.19
C ARG A 92 -18.15 12.45 20.33
N ALA A 93 -16.87 12.38 20.00
CA ALA A 93 -16.23 13.30 19.06
C ALA A 93 -16.58 13.00 17.58
N GLY A 94 -17.27 11.89 17.30
CA GLY A 94 -17.69 11.52 15.94
C GLY A 94 -16.65 10.65 15.19
N ALA A 95 -15.73 9.99 15.90
CA ALA A 95 -14.77 9.10 15.28
C ALA A 95 -15.45 7.87 14.64
N ASP A 96 -15.05 7.54 13.41
CA ASP A 96 -15.57 6.39 12.68
C ASP A 96 -14.89 5.08 13.09
N ALA A 97 -13.68 5.18 13.64
CA ALA A 97 -12.94 4.06 14.20
C ALA A 97 -12.07 4.49 15.39
N LEU A 98 -11.78 3.54 16.27
CA LEU A 98 -10.88 3.71 17.39
C LEU A 98 -9.73 2.73 17.29
N LEU A 99 -8.54 3.21 17.59
CA LEU A 99 -7.28 2.47 17.57
C LEU A 99 -6.63 2.61 18.95
N PRO A 100 -6.73 1.60 19.81
CA PRO A 100 -6.12 1.67 21.14
C PRO A 100 -4.58 1.71 21.06
N LEU A 101 -3.96 2.39 22.03
CA LEU A 101 -2.51 2.33 22.23
C LEU A 101 -2.15 1.16 23.20
N PRO A 102 -1.02 0.45 22.96
CA PRO A 102 -0.12 0.61 21.81
C PRO A 102 -0.78 0.21 20.50
N LEU A 103 -0.43 0.89 19.40
CA LEU A 103 -1.05 0.64 18.10
C LEU A 103 -0.71 -0.77 17.61
N ASP A 104 -1.74 -1.61 17.49
CA ASP A 104 -1.62 -2.92 16.84
C ASP A 104 -1.62 -2.76 15.30
N PRO A 105 -0.56 -3.20 14.59
CA PRO A 105 -0.47 -3.10 13.14
C PRO A 105 -1.62 -3.79 12.40
N GLU A 106 -2.09 -4.93 12.89
CA GLU A 106 -3.18 -5.68 12.23
C GLU A 106 -4.53 -4.99 12.43
N ALA A 107 -4.81 -4.46 13.62
CA ALA A 107 -6.00 -3.66 13.89
C ALA A 107 -5.99 -2.38 13.05
N PHE A 108 -4.85 -1.70 12.94
CA PHE A 108 -4.69 -0.52 12.10
C PHE A 108 -4.95 -0.85 10.62
N PHE A 109 -4.36 -1.94 10.12
CA PHE A 109 -4.58 -2.40 8.76
C PHE A 109 -6.05 -2.74 8.49
N ALA A 110 -6.74 -3.41 9.43
CA ALA A 110 -8.15 -3.73 9.32
C ALA A 110 -9.03 -2.48 9.19
N VAL A 111 -8.72 -1.41 9.94
CA VAL A 111 -9.40 -0.12 9.86
C VAL A 111 -9.18 0.53 8.48
N ILE A 112 -7.95 0.58 7.98
CA ILE A 112 -7.64 1.13 6.65
C ILE A 112 -8.41 0.37 5.56
N ARG A 113 -8.37 -0.95 5.60
CA ARG A 113 -9.08 -1.81 4.65
C ARG A 113 -10.59 -1.57 4.64
N ARG A 114 -11.18 -1.37 5.82
CA ARG A 114 -12.61 -1.11 5.97
C ARG A 114 -13.05 0.17 5.25
N PHE A 115 -12.27 1.24 5.35
CA PHE A 115 -12.67 2.55 4.84
C PHE A 115 -12.15 2.86 3.44
N LEU A 116 -10.96 2.41 3.08
CA LEU A 116 -10.35 2.74 1.79
C LEU A 116 -10.44 1.61 0.77
N GLN A 117 -11.05 0.47 1.15
CA GLN A 117 -11.14 -0.73 0.30
C GLN A 117 -9.76 -1.13 -0.29
N VAL A 118 -8.69 -0.77 0.41
CA VAL A 118 -7.36 -1.17 0.00
C VAL A 118 -7.19 -2.66 0.27
N MET A 119 -6.82 -3.40 -0.74
CA MET A 119 -6.32 -4.76 -0.55
C MET A 119 -4.89 -4.65 -0.02
N PRO A 120 -4.48 -5.51 0.93
CA PRO A 120 -3.08 -5.59 1.26
C PRO A 120 -2.32 -5.77 -0.05
N ARG A 121 -1.27 -4.99 -0.24
CA ARG A 121 -0.18 -5.51 -1.04
C ARG A 121 0.37 -6.64 -0.18
N GLU A 122 -0.09 -7.84 -0.46
CA GLU A 122 0.19 -9.02 0.37
C GLU A 122 1.68 -9.26 0.56
N GLU A 123 2.57 -8.40 0.01
CA GLU A 123 4.00 -8.61 0.15
C GLU A 123 4.85 -7.39 -0.18
N ALA A 124 5.96 -7.29 0.57
CA ALA A 124 7.09 -6.49 0.20
C ALA A 124 7.43 -6.75 -1.29
N ARG A 125 7.51 -5.68 -2.09
CA ARG A 125 7.98 -5.79 -3.46
C ARG A 125 9.50 -5.69 -3.44
N ALA A 126 10.14 -6.72 -3.92
CA ALA A 126 11.57 -6.66 -4.19
C ALA A 126 11.80 -5.80 -5.44
N ALA A 127 12.67 -4.80 -5.35
CA ALA A 127 13.16 -4.08 -6.51
C ALA A 127 14.12 -5.00 -7.25
N VAL A 128 13.87 -5.20 -8.53
CA VAL A 128 14.70 -6.06 -9.42
C VAL A 128 14.83 -5.42 -10.79
N GLU A 129 15.76 -5.89 -11.60
CA GLU A 129 15.89 -5.50 -13.01
C GLU A 129 16.09 -6.76 -13.86
N TRP A 130 15.02 -7.52 -14.05
CA TRP A 130 15.08 -8.78 -14.76
C TRP A 130 14.31 -8.75 -16.07
N LEU A 131 14.87 -9.36 -17.10
CA LEU A 131 14.20 -9.52 -18.38
C LEU A 131 12.97 -10.42 -18.24
N VAL A 132 11.86 -10.01 -18.83
CA VAL A 132 10.65 -10.80 -18.96
C VAL A 132 10.22 -10.89 -20.41
N THR A 133 9.85 -12.07 -20.85
CA THR A 133 9.15 -12.31 -22.09
C THR A 133 7.67 -12.49 -21.80
N PHE A 134 6.82 -11.86 -22.58
CA PHE A 134 5.37 -12.03 -22.45
C PHE A 134 4.72 -12.13 -23.82
N TRP A 135 3.62 -12.87 -23.87
CA TRP A 135 2.88 -13.12 -25.10
C TRP A 135 1.44 -12.66 -24.93
N ARG A 136 0.91 -12.12 -26.01
CA ARG A 136 -0.51 -11.86 -26.16
C ARG A 136 -0.93 -12.07 -27.61
N ASP A 137 -2.04 -12.74 -27.81
CA ASP A 137 -2.63 -13.02 -29.13
C ASP A 137 -1.59 -13.62 -30.11
N GLY A 138 -0.68 -14.47 -29.59
CA GLY A 138 0.40 -15.12 -30.34
C GLY A 138 1.63 -14.22 -30.61
N MET A 139 1.61 -12.95 -30.26
CA MET A 139 2.75 -12.03 -30.40
C MET A 139 3.62 -12.02 -29.16
N GLN A 140 4.93 -12.16 -29.38
CA GLN A 140 5.95 -12.09 -28.33
C GLN A 140 6.44 -10.67 -28.10
N HIS A 141 6.56 -10.29 -26.85
CA HIS A 141 7.09 -9.01 -26.39
C HIS A 141 8.12 -9.22 -25.29
N THR A 142 8.95 -8.21 -25.07
CA THR A 142 9.92 -8.20 -23.96
C THR A 142 9.78 -6.94 -23.13
N GLY A 143 10.26 -6.99 -21.89
CA GLY A 143 10.31 -5.87 -20.98
C GLY A 143 11.24 -6.18 -19.81
N THR A 144 11.35 -5.25 -18.88
CA THR A 144 12.14 -5.41 -17.65
C THR A 144 11.23 -5.38 -16.44
N ILE A 145 11.22 -6.44 -15.63
CA ILE A 145 10.55 -6.45 -14.34
C ILE A 145 11.33 -5.51 -13.43
N ARG A 146 10.65 -4.48 -12.90
CA ARG A 146 11.22 -3.51 -11.98
C ARG A 146 10.93 -3.84 -10.52
N ASP A 147 9.77 -4.40 -10.26
CA ASP A 147 9.37 -4.84 -8.92
C ASP A 147 8.57 -6.14 -9.01
N LEU A 148 8.81 -7.03 -8.06
CA LEU A 148 8.24 -8.37 -7.99
C LEU A 148 7.72 -8.67 -6.59
N SER A 149 6.57 -9.34 -6.51
CA SER A 149 5.97 -9.87 -5.28
C SER A 149 5.30 -11.20 -5.57
N ARG A 150 4.82 -11.92 -4.56
CA ARG A 150 4.04 -13.17 -4.77
C ARG A 150 2.77 -12.95 -5.60
N GLY A 151 2.13 -11.77 -5.45
CA GLY A 151 0.87 -11.46 -6.12
C GLY A 151 1.04 -10.91 -7.53
N GLY A 152 2.23 -10.46 -7.93
CA GLY A 152 2.44 -9.86 -9.25
C GLY A 152 3.73 -9.05 -9.38
N PHE A 153 3.85 -8.33 -10.50
CA PHE A 153 5.04 -7.61 -10.89
C PHE A 153 4.69 -6.33 -11.66
N PHE A 154 5.66 -5.43 -11.76
CA PHE A 154 5.59 -4.32 -12.72
C PHE A 154 6.65 -4.53 -13.78
N VAL A 155 6.22 -4.56 -15.06
CA VAL A 155 7.13 -4.61 -16.20
C VAL A 155 7.23 -3.24 -16.85
N ARG A 156 8.46 -2.73 -16.98
CA ARG A 156 8.77 -1.55 -17.79
C ARG A 156 8.82 -2.00 -19.25
N THR A 157 7.97 -1.42 -20.09
CA THR A 157 7.86 -1.70 -21.51
C THR A 157 7.15 -0.57 -22.23
N GLN A 158 7.43 -0.39 -23.52
CA GLN A 158 6.69 0.54 -24.39
C GLN A 158 5.40 -0.08 -24.95
N VAL A 159 5.23 -1.38 -24.79
CA VAL A 159 4.05 -2.10 -25.26
C VAL A 159 2.85 -1.68 -24.43
N ARG A 160 1.80 -1.21 -25.10
CA ARG A 160 0.55 -0.82 -24.45
C ARG A 160 -0.43 -2.00 -24.48
N GLN A 161 -0.95 -2.34 -23.33
CA GLN A 161 -2.00 -3.35 -23.18
C GLN A 161 -3.11 -2.78 -22.29
N PRO A 162 -4.38 -3.01 -22.61
CA PRO A 162 -5.47 -2.51 -21.79
C PRO A 162 -5.51 -3.20 -20.42
N VAL A 163 -6.02 -2.48 -19.41
CA VAL A 163 -6.34 -3.10 -18.11
C VAL A 163 -7.35 -4.23 -18.34
N GLY A 164 -7.13 -5.37 -17.70
CA GLY A 164 -7.88 -6.61 -17.89
C GLY A 164 -7.28 -7.56 -18.95
N ALA A 165 -6.27 -7.13 -19.72
CA ALA A 165 -5.60 -8.00 -20.68
C ALA A 165 -4.91 -9.16 -19.98
N ARG A 166 -5.04 -10.38 -20.52
CA ARG A 166 -4.29 -11.56 -20.08
C ARG A 166 -3.01 -11.69 -20.91
N LEU A 167 -1.93 -12.03 -20.20
CA LEU A 167 -0.59 -12.21 -20.75
C LEU A 167 -0.04 -13.54 -20.27
N ASP A 168 0.54 -14.33 -21.17
CA ASP A 168 1.43 -15.41 -20.77
C ASP A 168 2.80 -14.79 -20.52
N VAL A 169 3.44 -15.13 -19.41
CA VAL A 169 4.71 -14.51 -19.01
C VAL A 169 5.74 -15.57 -18.65
N SER A 170 7.00 -15.29 -19.00
CA SER A 170 8.14 -16.12 -18.64
C SER A 170 9.33 -15.25 -18.27
N PHE A 171 9.95 -15.52 -17.13
CA PHE A 171 11.16 -14.85 -16.67
C PHE A 171 11.97 -15.76 -15.73
N GLU A 172 13.24 -15.45 -15.60
CA GLU A 172 14.16 -16.19 -14.75
C GLU A 172 14.32 -15.53 -13.39
N VAL A 173 14.45 -16.35 -12.34
CA VAL A 173 14.65 -15.90 -10.96
C VAL A 173 15.80 -16.64 -10.30
N PRO A 174 16.63 -15.99 -9.49
CA PRO A 174 17.63 -16.65 -8.67
C PRO A 174 16.95 -17.46 -7.57
N VAL A 175 17.47 -18.65 -7.33
CA VAL A 175 17.12 -19.54 -6.24
C VAL A 175 18.41 -20.07 -5.58
N GLU A 176 18.33 -20.67 -4.39
CA GLU A 176 19.52 -21.18 -3.67
C GLU A 176 20.43 -22.09 -4.52
N ARG A 177 19.85 -22.81 -5.47
CA ARG A 177 20.57 -23.71 -6.36
C ARG A 177 20.48 -23.27 -7.82
N GLY A 178 20.96 -22.05 -8.13
CA GLY A 178 21.06 -21.51 -9.48
C GLY A 178 19.89 -20.65 -9.90
N VAL A 179 19.46 -20.77 -11.13
CA VAL A 179 18.39 -19.97 -11.74
C VAL A 179 17.23 -20.89 -12.15
N LYS A 180 16.01 -20.43 -11.95
CA LYS A 180 14.78 -21.14 -12.35
C LYS A 180 13.86 -20.23 -13.13
N THR A 181 13.17 -20.82 -14.11
CA THR A 181 12.17 -20.12 -14.90
C THR A 181 10.82 -20.10 -14.19
N ILE A 182 10.22 -18.95 -14.14
CA ILE A 182 8.80 -18.75 -13.77
C ILE A 182 8.00 -18.68 -15.07
N VAL A 183 6.98 -19.51 -15.17
CA VAL A 183 5.96 -19.43 -16.22
C VAL A 183 4.61 -19.22 -15.57
N ALA A 184 3.87 -18.22 -16.02
CA ALA A 184 2.60 -17.84 -15.43
C ALA A 184 1.66 -17.18 -16.43
N GLU A 185 0.35 -17.22 -16.14
CA GLU A 185 -0.60 -16.26 -16.70
C GLU A 185 -0.74 -15.06 -15.76
N ALA A 186 -0.77 -13.87 -16.33
CA ALA A 186 -0.94 -12.62 -15.60
C ALA A 186 -2.03 -11.73 -16.23
N ILE A 187 -2.65 -10.89 -15.40
CA ILE A 187 -3.64 -9.91 -15.85
C ILE A 187 -3.07 -8.52 -15.62
N VAL A 188 -3.16 -7.66 -16.62
CA VAL A 188 -2.84 -6.23 -16.50
C VAL A 188 -3.86 -5.57 -15.59
N VAL A 189 -3.41 -5.04 -14.45
CA VAL A 189 -4.28 -4.39 -13.45
C VAL A 189 -4.10 -2.87 -13.40
N ARG A 190 -3.01 -2.36 -13.95
CA ARG A 190 -2.76 -0.91 -14.08
C ARG A 190 -1.75 -0.62 -15.18
N LEU A 191 -1.80 0.59 -15.71
CA LEU A 191 -0.79 1.11 -16.62
C LEU A 191 0.27 1.92 -15.85
N GLY A 192 1.47 1.99 -16.38
CA GLY A 192 2.52 2.88 -15.93
C GLY A 192 2.15 4.35 -16.15
N ARG A 193 2.97 5.27 -15.63
CA ARG A 193 2.85 6.72 -15.84
C ARG A 193 3.65 7.13 -17.07
N GLU A 194 3.44 8.36 -17.57
CA GLU A 194 4.22 8.89 -18.71
C GLU A 194 5.73 8.83 -18.49
N ASN A 195 6.18 9.14 -17.26
CA ASN A 195 7.61 9.10 -16.90
C ASN A 195 8.12 7.70 -16.53
N ASP A 196 7.27 6.69 -16.48
CA ASP A 196 7.59 5.30 -16.13
C ASP A 196 6.62 4.37 -16.87
N PRO A 197 6.77 4.25 -18.19
CA PRO A 197 5.87 3.46 -19.02
C PRO A 197 6.00 1.97 -18.73
N GLY A 198 4.86 1.30 -18.64
CA GLY A 198 4.85 -0.13 -18.32
C GLY A 198 3.48 -0.65 -17.92
N LEU A 199 3.47 -1.89 -17.47
CA LEU A 199 2.27 -2.64 -17.10
C LEU A 199 2.43 -3.19 -15.68
N GLY A 200 1.50 -2.83 -14.79
CA GLY A 200 1.36 -3.52 -13.51
C GLY A 200 0.50 -4.75 -13.69
N CYS A 201 1.08 -5.91 -13.43
CA CYS A 201 0.47 -7.21 -13.65
C CYS A 201 0.24 -7.94 -12.33
N ARG A 202 -0.87 -8.67 -12.24
CA ARG A 202 -1.17 -9.62 -11.18
C ARG A 202 -1.12 -11.02 -11.73
N PHE A 203 -0.47 -11.95 -11.04
CA PHE A 203 -0.51 -13.35 -11.41
C PHE A 203 -1.95 -13.86 -11.33
N PHE A 204 -2.40 -14.47 -12.40
CA PHE A 204 -3.72 -15.11 -12.49
C PHE A 204 -3.60 -16.61 -12.24
N GLN A 205 -2.61 -17.24 -12.87
CA GLN A 205 -2.33 -18.66 -12.71
C GLN A 205 -0.81 -18.88 -12.65
N LEU A 206 -0.37 -19.61 -11.63
CA LEU A 206 1.01 -20.07 -11.40
C LEU A 206 0.99 -21.56 -11.17
N SER A 207 1.87 -22.29 -11.83
CA SER A 207 2.11 -23.71 -11.50
C SER A 207 2.64 -23.83 -10.06
N ALA A 208 2.46 -25.00 -9.44
CA ALA A 208 3.02 -25.25 -8.10
C ALA A 208 4.54 -25.04 -8.07
N ALA A 209 5.26 -25.48 -9.10
CA ALA A 209 6.70 -25.30 -9.23
C ALA A 209 7.09 -23.82 -9.38
N SER A 210 6.40 -23.05 -10.24
CA SER A 210 6.65 -21.61 -10.39
C SER A 210 6.36 -20.85 -9.10
N ARG A 211 5.33 -21.23 -8.35
CA ARG A 211 5.01 -20.64 -7.05
C ARG A 211 6.12 -20.90 -6.03
N GLN A 212 6.60 -22.11 -5.92
CA GLN A 212 7.69 -22.49 -5.01
C GLN A 212 8.98 -21.73 -5.35
N ASN A 213 9.35 -21.67 -6.63
CA ASN A 213 10.54 -20.94 -7.10
C ASN A 213 10.42 -19.43 -6.82
N LEU A 214 9.23 -18.84 -7.01
CA LEU A 214 8.97 -17.44 -6.71
C LEU A 214 9.09 -17.15 -5.20
N GLU A 215 8.56 -18.01 -4.35
CA GLU A 215 8.66 -17.87 -2.89
C GLU A 215 10.09 -17.98 -2.38
N GLU A 216 10.86 -18.90 -2.93
CA GLU A 216 12.28 -19.07 -2.62
C GLU A 216 13.07 -17.83 -3.04
N CYS A 217 12.87 -17.34 -4.27
CA CYS A 217 13.49 -16.12 -4.77
C CYS A 217 13.17 -14.90 -3.89
N LEU A 218 11.91 -14.67 -3.54
CA LEU A 218 11.51 -13.53 -2.71
C LEU A 218 12.11 -13.60 -1.31
N ARG A 219 12.32 -14.80 -0.76
CA ARG A 219 13.02 -15.01 0.51
C ARG A 219 14.48 -14.59 0.42
N ILE A 220 15.18 -14.98 -0.63
CA ILE A 220 16.58 -14.60 -0.89
C ILE A 220 16.70 -13.07 -1.02
N LEU A 221 15.82 -12.45 -1.79
CA LEU A 221 15.80 -10.99 -1.97
C LEU A 221 15.52 -10.23 -0.65
N ALA A 222 14.68 -10.80 0.22
CA ALA A 222 14.38 -10.20 1.53
C ALA A 222 15.55 -10.28 2.51
N LEU A 223 16.41 -11.27 2.38
CA LEU A 223 17.62 -11.44 3.22
C LEU A 223 18.80 -10.59 2.76
N GLY A 224 18.71 -9.91 1.63
CA GLY A 224 19.76 -9.03 1.11
C GLY A 224 20.98 -9.77 0.52
N ASP A 225 20.89 -11.08 0.29
CA ASP A 225 21.98 -11.94 -0.17
C ASP A 225 22.14 -12.02 -1.70
N VAL A 226 21.63 -11.05 -2.44
CA VAL A 226 21.86 -10.98 -3.90
C VAL A 226 22.70 -9.75 -4.24
N THR A 227 24.01 -9.85 -4.08
CA THR A 227 24.93 -9.09 -4.91
C THR A 227 24.96 -9.75 -6.29
N ALA A 228 24.42 -9.02 -7.28
CA ALA A 228 24.55 -9.36 -8.70
C ALA A 228 25.99 -9.30 -9.17
#